data_ecef6308706235bf56cfb77b17455a16
#
_entry.id   ecef6308706235bf56cfb77b17455a16
#
_cell.length_a   1.000
_cell.length_b   1.000
_cell.length_c   1.000
_cell.angle_alpha   90.00
_cell.angle_beta   90.00
_cell.angle_gamma   90.00
#
_symmetry.space_group_name_H-M   'P 1'
#
loop_
_entity.id
_entity.type
_entity.pdbx_description
1 polymer ?
#
loop_
_entity_poly.entity_id
_entity_poly.type
_entity_poly.pdbx_seq_one_letter_code
_entity_poly.pdbx_strand_id
1 'polypeptide(L)' 'LSIYYRKEGKMYQKYELLRNKRGVTDYEVSKQTGVSTATLSEWKKGTYQPKIDKITLIARYFGVPVTYFLED' A
#
# COMPACT_ATOMS: atom_id res chain seq x y z
N LEU A 1 -5.13 21.92 10.00
CA LEU A 1 -5.86 21.23 10.06
C LEU A 1 -6.31 20.06 9.27
N SER A 2 -6.67 20.14 8.07
CA SER A 2 -7.15 18.99 7.35
C SER A 2 -6.16 17.87 7.30
N ILE A 3 -4.93 18.17 7.47
CA ILE A 3 -3.96 17.11 7.44
C ILE A 3 -4.18 16.11 8.51
N TYR A 4 -4.88 16.48 9.52
CA TYR A 4 -5.12 15.56 10.57
C TYR A 4 -6.08 14.50 10.17
N TYR A 5 -6.76 14.72 9.09
CA TYR A 5 -7.81 13.83 8.72
C TYR A 5 -7.49 13.00 7.56
N ARG A 6 -6.20 12.85 7.30
CA ARG A 6 -5.83 11.94 6.25
C ARG A 6 -6.29 10.58 6.66
N LYS A 7 -7.11 10.01 5.86
CA LYS A 7 -7.60 8.69 6.14
C LYS A 7 -6.55 7.66 5.86
N GLU A 8 -5.78 7.86 4.81
CA GLU A 8 -4.72 6.92 4.57
C GLU A 8 -3.53 7.31 5.44
N GLY A 9 -2.87 6.32 6.01
CA GLY A 9 -1.68 6.53 6.79
C GLY A 9 -0.46 6.66 5.91
N LYS A 10 0.69 6.84 6.54
CA LYS A 10 1.94 7.02 5.82
C LYS A 10 2.30 5.80 4.97
N MET A 11 2.04 4.61 5.49
CA MET A 11 2.35 3.41 4.73
C MET A 11 1.54 3.35 3.45
N TYR A 12 0.26 3.69 3.53
CA TYR A 12 -0.54 3.68 2.33
C TYR A 12 -0.04 4.70 1.32
N GLN A 13 0.38 5.87 1.80
CA GLN A 13 0.88 6.91 0.91
C GLN A 13 2.11 6.43 0.16
N LYS A 14 2.97 5.68 0.83
CA LYS A 14 4.15 5.12 0.17
C LYS A 14 3.75 4.11 -0.90
N TYR A 15 2.75 3.29 -0.60
CA TYR A 15 2.22 2.37 -1.60
C TYR A 15 1.69 3.12 -2.81
N GLU A 16 0.91 4.17 -2.56
CA GLU A 16 0.32 4.94 -3.63
C GLU A 16 1.39 5.58 -4.51
N LEU A 17 2.45 6.08 -3.91
CA LEU A 17 3.54 6.66 -4.67
C LEU A 17 4.19 5.62 -5.58
N LEU A 18 4.44 4.44 -5.06
CA LEU A 18 5.03 3.37 -5.87
C LEU A 18 4.10 2.98 -7.01
N ARG A 19 2.82 2.86 -6.70
CA ARG A 19 1.84 2.46 -7.70
C ARG A 19 1.76 3.50 -8.82
N ASN A 20 1.67 4.78 -8.46
CA ASN A 20 1.58 5.84 -9.43
C ASN A 20 2.85 5.95 -10.27
N LYS A 21 3.99 5.78 -9.62
CA LYS A 21 5.26 5.86 -10.31
C LYS A 21 5.40 4.77 -11.36
N ARG A 22 4.92 3.57 -11.03
CA ARG A 22 4.97 2.46 -11.97
C ARG A 22 3.83 2.51 -12.98
N GLY A 23 2.78 3.25 -12.68
CA GLY A 23 1.64 3.35 -13.58
C GLY A 23 0.75 2.12 -13.56
N VAL A 24 0.64 1.46 -12.42
CA VAL A 24 -0.20 0.27 -12.30
C VAL A 24 -1.41 0.57 -11.42
N THR A 25 -2.41 -0.29 -11.52
CA THR A 25 -3.65 -0.15 -10.76
C THR A 25 -3.65 -1.11 -9.59
N ASP A 26 -4.57 -0.88 -8.66
CA ASP A 26 -4.77 -1.82 -7.56
C ASP A 26 -5.08 -3.22 -8.09
N TYR A 27 -5.81 -3.30 -9.19
CA TYR A 27 -6.14 -4.60 -9.78
C TYR A 27 -4.87 -5.34 -10.19
N GLU A 28 -3.93 -4.63 -10.84
CA GLU A 28 -2.68 -5.24 -11.25
C GLU A 28 -1.87 -5.70 -10.04
N VAL A 29 -1.80 -4.86 -9.02
CA VAL A 29 -1.07 -5.21 -7.81
C VAL A 29 -1.71 -6.43 -7.16
N SER A 30 -3.03 -6.44 -7.07
CA SER A 30 -3.76 -7.56 -6.48
C SER A 30 -3.48 -8.85 -7.24
N LYS A 31 -3.51 -8.76 -8.56
CA LYS A 31 -3.30 -9.92 -9.40
C LYS A 31 -1.90 -10.51 -9.22
N GLN A 32 -0.91 -9.66 -9.07
CA GLN A 32 0.47 -10.10 -8.98
C GLN A 32 0.88 -10.51 -7.56
N THR A 33 0.27 -9.90 -6.55
CA THR A 33 0.68 -10.17 -5.17
C THR A 33 -0.25 -11.12 -4.44
N GLY A 34 -1.48 -11.25 -4.90
CA GLY A 34 -2.48 -12.03 -4.18
C GLY A 34 -3.18 -11.25 -3.09
N VAL A 35 -2.80 -9.99 -2.88
CA VAL A 35 -3.48 -9.14 -1.90
C VAL A 35 -4.74 -8.60 -2.56
N SER A 36 -5.89 -8.83 -1.94
CA SER A 36 -7.16 -8.50 -2.60
C SER A 36 -7.34 -6.99 -2.78
N THR A 37 -8.10 -6.64 -3.82
CA THR A 37 -8.41 -5.23 -4.05
C THR A 37 -9.23 -4.66 -2.91
N ALA A 38 -10.03 -5.50 -2.24
CA ALA A 38 -10.78 -5.06 -1.06
C ALA A 38 -9.84 -4.62 0.04
N THR A 39 -8.78 -5.39 0.27
CA THR A 39 -7.77 -5.05 1.26
C THR A 39 -7.11 -3.72 0.93
N LEU A 40 -6.74 -3.54 -0.34
CA LEU A 40 -6.10 -2.30 -0.76
C LEU A 40 -7.04 -1.10 -0.59
N SER A 41 -8.31 -1.30 -0.88
CA SER A 41 -9.31 -0.25 -0.73
C SER A 41 -9.51 0.13 0.74
N GLU A 42 -9.60 -0.87 1.61
CA GLU A 42 -9.77 -0.62 3.05
C GLU A 42 -8.53 0.06 3.62
N TRP A 43 -7.37 -0.29 3.10
CA TRP A 43 -6.13 0.35 3.51
C TRP A 43 -6.17 1.84 3.18
N LYS A 44 -6.63 2.17 1.98
CA LYS A 44 -6.74 3.56 1.58
C LYS A 44 -7.68 4.33 2.51
N LYS A 45 -8.77 3.69 2.90
CA LYS A 45 -9.74 4.33 3.78
C LYS A 45 -9.24 4.50 5.21
N GLY A 46 -8.18 3.79 5.56
CA GLY A 46 -7.67 3.83 6.92
C GLY A 46 -8.41 2.92 7.87
N THR A 47 -9.27 2.05 7.36
CA THR A 47 -10.04 1.13 8.20
C THR A 47 -9.33 -0.19 8.40
N TYR A 48 -8.24 -0.42 7.70
CA TYR A 48 -7.51 -1.67 7.79
C TYR A 48 -6.06 -1.43 7.41
N GLN A 49 -5.16 -2.04 8.13
CA GLN A 49 -3.75 -2.01 7.77
C GLN A 49 -3.26 -3.42 7.52
N PRO A 50 -2.73 -3.70 6.34
CA PRO A 50 -2.22 -5.04 6.04
C PRO A 50 -1.12 -5.43 7.00
N LYS A 51 -1.07 -6.70 7.34
CA LYS A 51 -0.02 -7.22 8.20
C LYS A 51 1.27 -7.33 7.42
N ILE A 52 2.34 -7.56 8.15
CA ILE A 52 3.68 -7.54 7.58
C ILE A 52 3.85 -8.53 6.42
N ASP A 53 3.17 -9.66 6.47
CA ASP A 53 3.28 -10.63 5.40
C ASP A 53 2.75 -10.07 4.08
N LYS A 54 1.64 -9.34 4.12
CA LYS A 54 1.09 -8.74 2.91
C LYS A 54 1.92 -7.54 2.46
N ILE A 55 2.42 -6.77 3.40
CA ILE A 55 3.31 -5.65 3.06
C ILE A 55 4.56 -6.18 2.37
N THR A 56 5.07 -7.32 2.83
CA THR A 56 6.24 -7.92 2.22
C THR A 56 5.97 -8.32 0.77
N LEU A 57 4.79 -8.87 0.49
CA LEU A 57 4.43 -9.24 -0.87
C LEU A 57 4.39 -8.02 -1.77
N ILE A 58 3.81 -6.94 -1.27
CA ILE A 58 3.73 -5.71 -2.03
C ILE A 58 5.13 -5.14 -2.28
N ALA A 59 5.96 -5.15 -1.25
CA ALA A 59 7.32 -4.63 -1.38
C ALA A 59 8.09 -5.41 -2.44
N ARG A 60 7.95 -6.73 -2.44
CA ARG A 60 8.61 -7.56 -3.44
C ARG A 60 8.15 -7.22 -4.85
N TYR A 61 6.86 -7.02 -5.00
CA TYR A 61 6.33 -6.68 -6.31
C TYR A 61 6.95 -5.39 -6.84
N PHE A 62 7.10 -4.40 -5.97
CA PHE A 62 7.66 -3.13 -6.39
C PHE A 62 9.19 -3.10 -6.34
N GLY A 63 9.82 -4.16 -5.85
CA GLY A 63 11.27 -4.22 -5.83
C GLY A 63 11.91 -3.34 -4.79
N VAL A 64 11.21 -3.09 -3.68
CA VAL A 64 11.75 -2.29 -2.59
C VAL A 64 11.83 -3.16 -1.33
N PRO A 65 12.71 -2.81 -0.39
CA PRO A 65 12.75 -3.56 0.86
C PRO A 65 11.50 -3.24 1.69
N VAL A 66 11.10 -4.19 2.53
CA VAL A 66 9.92 -3.99 3.36
C VAL A 66 10.10 -2.80 4.29
N THR A 67 11.35 -2.51 4.66
CA THR A 67 11.63 -1.36 5.52
C THR A 67 11.21 -0.05 4.88
N TYR A 68 11.12 -0.01 3.55
CA TYR A 68 10.63 1.19 2.87
C TYR A 68 9.26 1.59 3.42
N PHE A 69 8.40 0.61 3.69
CA PHE A 69 7.07 0.90 4.22
C PHE A 69 7.08 1.19 5.71
N LEU A 70 8.06 0.66 6.42
CA LEU A 70 8.08 0.74 7.87
C LEU A 70 8.76 1.99 8.40
N GLU A 71 9.54 2.66 7.58
CA GLU A 71 10.26 3.84 7.99
C GLU A 71 9.39 5.08 7.87
N ASP A 72 9.67 6.05 8.71
CA ASP A 72 9.04 7.35 8.59
C ASP A 72 9.78 8.19 7.56
#